data_52cdf8099e05f40d450970f927048a3d
#
_entry.id   52cdf8099e05f40d450970f927048a3d
#
_cell.length_a   1.000
_cell.length_b   1.000
_cell.length_c   1.000
_cell.angle_alpha   90.00
_cell.angle_beta   90.00
_cell.angle_gamma   90.00
#
_symmetry.space_group_name_H-M   'P 1'
#
loop_
_entity.id
_entity.type
_entity.pdbx_description
1 polymer ?
#
loop_
_entity_poly.entity_id
_entity_poly.type
_entity_poly.pdbx_seq_one_letter_code
_entity_poly.pdbx_strand_id
1 'polypeptide(L)'
;MKISGNIPAKERKKGNTNHYFDEGLIPSIIYGGNTDPVMVAVDTIQLKKRFEEGGFYSKIFEVEFGDKKEAVIVKSIQRHKVKHNPIHVDFQRVDEKTRIVIAVPVEFTDQELSPGLKQGGILNVVRREIELTCLANNIPEKFVISLEGKEIGDDIRLSAVTLTEGMKPTIQGRDFMLATVQAPKVEKEPEPEETEESTEETAEKAEDKKEEEKAAE
;
A
#
# COMPACT_ATOMS: atom_id res chain seq x y z
N MET A 1 -17.82 15.82 11.75
CA MET A 1 -17.00 14.61 11.73
C MET A 1 -17.84 13.44 11.25
N LYS A 2 -17.46 12.75 10.16
CA LYS A 2 -18.24 11.64 9.59
C LYS A 2 -17.66 10.32 10.11
N ILE A 3 -18.41 9.64 10.99
CA ILE A 3 -18.03 8.33 11.52
C ILE A 3 -18.49 7.27 10.53
N SER A 4 -17.56 6.44 10.05
CA SER A 4 -17.84 5.43 9.01
C SER A 4 -18.25 4.08 9.56
N GLY A 5 -18.17 3.88 10.86
CA GLY A 5 -18.61 2.65 11.50
C GLY A 5 -18.14 2.51 12.94
N ASN A 6 -18.73 1.51 13.60
CA ASN A 6 -18.39 1.16 14.97
C ASN A 6 -17.56 -0.14 14.97
N ILE A 7 -16.56 -0.21 15.86
CA ILE A 7 -15.69 -1.35 16.05
C ILE A 7 -15.77 -1.76 17.52
N PRO A 8 -16.41 -2.88 17.85
CA PRO A 8 -16.46 -3.37 19.22
C PRO A 8 -15.07 -3.84 19.66
N ALA A 9 -14.67 -3.44 20.85
CA ALA A 9 -13.39 -3.79 21.42
C ALA A 9 -13.54 -4.19 22.91
N LYS A 10 -12.62 -5.00 23.40
CA LYS A 10 -12.50 -5.36 24.80
C LYS A 10 -11.25 -4.71 25.37
N GLU A 11 -11.32 -4.17 26.59
CA GLU A 11 -10.12 -3.73 27.28
C GLU A 11 -9.19 -4.93 27.54
N ARG A 12 -7.90 -4.75 27.29
CA ARG A 12 -6.90 -5.78 27.57
C ARG A 12 -5.86 -5.30 28.57
N LYS A 13 -5.36 -6.24 29.36
CA LYS A 13 -4.22 -6.00 30.25
C LYS A 13 -2.90 -6.28 29.54
N LYS A 14 -1.83 -5.64 29.99
CA LYS A 14 -0.46 -5.92 29.53
C LYS A 14 -0.09 -7.37 29.86
N GLY A 15 0.37 -8.13 28.88
CA GLY A 15 0.78 -9.53 29.07
C GLY A 15 0.80 -10.31 27.77
N ASN A 16 0.70 -11.65 27.88
CA ASN A 16 0.69 -12.54 26.75
C ASN A 16 -0.54 -12.29 25.85
N THR A 17 -0.33 -12.14 24.56
CA THR A 17 -1.36 -11.82 23.56
C THR A 17 -1.87 -13.01 22.79
N ASN A 18 -1.25 -14.20 22.96
CA ASN A 18 -1.59 -15.37 22.14
C ASN A 18 -3.04 -15.83 22.31
N HIS A 19 -3.57 -15.80 23.56
CA HIS A 19 -4.94 -16.18 23.82
C HIS A 19 -5.97 -15.30 23.10
N TYR A 20 -5.67 -14.03 22.84
CA TYR A 20 -6.57 -13.15 22.07
C TYR A 20 -6.70 -13.61 20.61
N PHE A 21 -5.62 -14.12 20.01
CA PHE A 21 -5.68 -14.67 18.67
C PHE A 21 -6.52 -15.94 18.60
N ASP A 22 -6.45 -16.77 19.63
CA ASP A 22 -7.28 -18.00 19.73
C ASP A 22 -8.76 -17.66 19.89
N GLU A 23 -9.09 -16.54 20.54
CA GLU A 23 -10.44 -15.99 20.65
C GLU A 23 -10.89 -15.21 19.39
N GLY A 24 -10.05 -15.10 18.37
CA GLY A 24 -10.34 -14.32 17.17
C GLY A 24 -10.27 -12.80 17.37
N LEU A 25 -9.54 -12.34 18.39
CA LEU A 25 -9.34 -10.93 18.71
C LEU A 25 -7.93 -10.51 18.30
N ILE A 26 -7.78 -9.24 17.90
CA ILE A 26 -6.52 -8.63 17.53
C ILE A 26 -6.11 -7.63 18.59
N PRO A 27 -4.93 -7.78 19.20
CA PRO A 27 -4.41 -6.79 20.12
C PRO A 27 -4.19 -5.47 19.41
N SER A 28 -4.66 -4.39 20.00
CA SER A 28 -4.62 -3.05 19.44
C SER A 28 -4.31 -2.03 20.53
N ILE A 29 -3.90 -0.84 20.13
CA ILE A 29 -3.63 0.27 21.03
C ILE A 29 -4.35 1.53 20.53
N ILE A 30 -4.96 2.28 21.42
CA ILE A 30 -5.54 3.60 21.15
C ILE A 30 -4.67 4.63 21.83
N TYR A 31 -4.09 5.56 21.06
CA TYR A 31 -3.24 6.63 21.59
C TYR A 31 -3.57 7.97 20.94
N GLY A 32 -2.96 9.04 21.46
CA GLY A 32 -3.20 10.40 21.02
C GLY A 32 -4.20 11.16 21.90
N GLY A 33 -4.42 12.44 21.57
CA GLY A 33 -5.10 13.34 22.49
C GLY A 33 -4.24 13.60 23.75
N ASN A 34 -4.83 14.19 24.75
CA ASN A 34 -4.17 14.45 26.05
C ASN A 34 -4.46 13.36 27.09
N THR A 35 -4.78 12.14 26.66
CA THR A 35 -5.14 11.03 27.54
C THR A 35 -4.17 9.87 27.36
N ASP A 36 -4.02 9.05 28.40
CA ASP A 36 -3.13 7.90 28.39
C ASP A 36 -3.52 6.89 27.29
N PRO A 37 -2.54 6.16 26.73
CA PRO A 37 -2.80 5.10 25.78
C PRO A 37 -3.63 3.97 26.42
N VAL A 38 -4.66 3.51 25.72
CA VAL A 38 -5.50 2.40 26.13
C VAL A 38 -5.24 1.18 25.27
N MET A 39 -5.01 0.05 25.92
CA MET A 39 -4.83 -1.22 25.24
C MET A 39 -6.18 -1.91 25.08
N VAL A 40 -6.50 -2.27 23.84
CA VAL A 40 -7.77 -2.91 23.49
C VAL A 40 -7.52 -4.15 22.63
N ALA A 41 -8.50 -5.02 22.56
CA ALA A 41 -8.53 -6.16 21.64
C ALA A 41 -9.78 -6.04 20.77
N VAL A 42 -9.61 -6.07 19.47
CA VAL A 42 -10.64 -5.83 18.45
C VAL A 42 -10.99 -7.12 17.72
N ASP A 43 -12.25 -7.29 17.37
CA ASP A 43 -12.72 -8.46 16.62
C ASP A 43 -12.08 -8.50 15.22
N THR A 44 -11.45 -9.64 14.91
CA THR A 44 -10.77 -9.88 13.64
C THR A 44 -11.70 -9.81 12.45
N ILE A 45 -12.94 -10.32 12.58
CA ILE A 45 -13.92 -10.42 11.49
C ILE A 45 -14.41 -9.01 11.14
N GLN A 46 -14.76 -8.23 12.15
CA GLN A 46 -15.20 -6.84 11.97
C GLN A 46 -14.11 -5.98 11.32
N LEU A 47 -12.87 -6.14 11.79
CA LEU A 47 -11.74 -5.40 11.24
C LEU A 47 -11.45 -5.78 9.78
N LYS A 48 -11.46 -7.07 9.43
CA LYS A 48 -11.27 -7.53 8.06
C LYS A 48 -12.34 -6.99 7.12
N LYS A 49 -13.60 -7.05 7.53
CA LYS A 49 -14.72 -6.51 6.74
C LYS A 49 -14.53 -5.03 6.43
N ARG A 50 -14.15 -4.22 7.42
CA ARG A 50 -13.89 -2.79 7.23
C ARG A 50 -12.67 -2.52 6.35
N PHE A 51 -11.67 -3.39 6.45
CA PHE A 51 -10.49 -3.30 5.62
C PHE A 51 -10.78 -3.58 4.12
N GLU A 52 -11.63 -4.56 3.83
CA GLU A 52 -12.05 -4.93 2.47
C GLU A 52 -12.92 -3.85 1.80
N GLU A 53 -13.63 -3.04 2.58
CA GLU A 53 -14.44 -1.91 2.06
C GLU A 53 -13.60 -0.79 1.41
N GLY A 54 -12.25 -0.83 1.51
CA GLY A 54 -11.34 0.17 0.97
C GLY A 54 -11.32 1.49 1.76
N GLY A 55 -10.26 2.26 1.58
CA GLY A 55 -10.11 3.56 2.27
C GLY A 55 -10.03 3.44 3.79
N PHE A 56 -9.54 2.32 4.31
CA PHE A 56 -9.52 2.05 5.76
C PHE A 56 -8.70 3.07 6.55
N TYR A 57 -7.62 3.60 5.95
CA TYR A 57 -6.76 4.62 6.56
C TYR A 57 -7.33 6.04 6.47
N SER A 58 -8.34 6.27 5.63
CA SER A 58 -8.99 7.57 5.45
C SER A 58 -10.35 7.68 6.14
N LYS A 59 -10.79 6.63 6.83
CA LYS A 59 -12.08 6.60 7.53
C LYS A 59 -11.90 6.75 9.03
N ILE A 60 -12.82 7.49 9.66
CA ILE A 60 -12.90 7.62 11.10
C ILE A 60 -13.85 6.56 11.62
N PHE A 61 -13.41 5.83 12.64
CA PHE A 61 -14.18 4.79 13.30
C PHE A 61 -14.49 5.19 14.75
N GLU A 62 -15.56 4.68 15.29
CA GLU A 62 -15.87 4.73 16.71
C GLU A 62 -15.48 3.38 17.33
N VAL A 63 -14.54 3.38 18.27
CA VAL A 63 -14.17 2.17 19.02
C VAL A 63 -14.90 2.18 20.34
N GLU A 64 -15.70 1.12 20.57
CA GLU A 64 -16.44 0.92 21.82
C GLU A 64 -15.71 -0.09 22.69
N PHE A 65 -15.31 0.34 23.88
CA PHE A 65 -14.70 -0.53 24.89
C PHE A 65 -15.25 -0.19 26.27
N GLY A 66 -15.86 -1.20 26.93
CA GLY A 66 -16.62 -0.98 28.14
C GLY A 66 -17.75 0.02 27.92
N ASP A 67 -17.83 1.05 28.77
CA ASP A 67 -18.84 2.11 28.67
C ASP A 67 -18.34 3.33 27.86
N LYS A 68 -17.16 3.25 27.27
CA LYS A 68 -16.53 4.38 26.56
C LYS A 68 -16.58 4.19 25.06
N LYS A 69 -16.77 5.32 24.36
CA LYS A 69 -16.73 5.41 22.92
C LYS A 69 -15.70 6.47 22.52
N GLU A 70 -14.77 6.12 21.70
CA GLU A 70 -13.73 7.03 21.22
C GLU A 70 -13.68 7.06 19.71
N ALA A 71 -13.63 8.27 19.14
CA ALA A 71 -13.42 8.46 17.72
C ALA A 71 -11.93 8.32 17.39
N VAL A 72 -11.62 7.39 16.49
CA VAL A 72 -10.25 7.03 16.13
C VAL A 72 -10.08 6.90 14.64
N ILE A 73 -8.85 7.06 14.19
CA ILE A 73 -8.41 6.70 12.85
C ILE A 73 -7.34 5.62 12.94
N VAL A 74 -7.29 4.76 11.94
CA VAL A 74 -6.26 3.73 11.87
C VAL A 74 -4.96 4.35 11.38
N LYS A 75 -3.92 4.24 12.18
CA LYS A 75 -2.59 4.76 11.83
C LYS A 75 -1.71 3.73 11.16
N SER A 76 -1.67 2.53 11.69
CA SER A 76 -0.91 1.44 11.10
C SER A 76 -1.54 0.07 11.38
N ILE A 77 -1.26 -0.89 10.50
CA ILE A 77 -1.68 -2.28 10.65
C ILE A 77 -0.46 -3.16 10.41
N GLN A 78 -0.14 -3.97 11.41
CA GLN A 78 0.85 -5.03 11.24
C GLN A 78 0.16 -6.29 10.76
N ARG A 79 0.69 -6.92 9.71
CA ARG A 79 0.14 -8.15 9.12
C ARG A 79 1.13 -9.29 9.21
N HIS A 80 0.59 -10.49 9.30
CA HIS A 80 1.39 -11.71 9.23
C HIS A 80 2.00 -11.84 7.83
N LYS A 81 3.32 -12.08 7.75
CA LYS A 81 4.08 -12.10 6.49
C LYS A 81 3.57 -13.11 5.46
N VAL A 82 3.07 -14.26 5.92
CA VAL A 82 2.59 -15.35 5.06
C VAL A 82 1.08 -15.39 4.95
N LYS A 83 0.36 -15.29 6.08
CA LYS A 83 -1.10 -15.44 6.13
C LYS A 83 -1.83 -14.11 5.82
N HIS A 84 -1.12 -12.99 5.77
CA HIS A 84 -1.66 -11.63 5.58
C HIS A 84 -2.75 -11.18 6.57
N ASN A 85 -3.01 -11.99 7.59
CA ASN A 85 -3.94 -11.63 8.65
C ASN A 85 -3.37 -10.48 9.50
N PRO A 86 -4.21 -9.53 9.95
CA PRO A 86 -3.77 -8.48 10.85
C PRO A 86 -3.36 -9.09 12.21
N ILE A 87 -2.22 -8.63 12.73
CA ILE A 87 -1.64 -9.05 14.01
C ILE A 87 -1.79 -7.95 15.06
N HIS A 88 -1.63 -6.69 14.65
CA HIS A 88 -1.72 -5.53 15.52
C HIS A 88 -2.29 -4.35 14.76
N VAL A 89 -3.07 -3.53 15.44
CA VAL A 89 -3.64 -2.30 14.87
C VAL A 89 -3.39 -1.14 15.80
N ASP A 90 -2.89 -0.06 15.24
CA ASP A 90 -2.64 1.19 15.95
C ASP A 90 -3.74 2.19 15.60
N PHE A 91 -4.47 2.61 16.61
CA PHE A 91 -5.51 3.62 16.50
C PHE A 91 -5.03 4.95 17.09
N GLN A 92 -5.23 6.02 16.34
CA GLN A 92 -4.98 7.37 16.81
C GLN A 92 -6.31 8.06 17.11
N ARG A 93 -6.46 8.62 18.34
CA ARG A 93 -7.62 9.44 18.69
C ARG A 93 -7.68 10.70 17.84
N VAL A 94 -8.86 11.07 17.46
CA VAL A 94 -9.07 12.17 16.54
C VAL A 94 -10.18 13.08 17.06
N ASP A 95 -9.82 14.35 17.28
CA ASP A 95 -10.74 15.42 17.56
C ASP A 95 -10.98 16.24 16.28
N GLU A 96 -12.08 16.97 16.21
CA GLU A 96 -12.46 17.78 15.04
C GLU A 96 -11.37 18.76 14.56
N LYS A 97 -10.57 19.27 15.50
CA LYS A 97 -9.52 20.27 15.23
C LYS A 97 -8.13 19.67 15.05
N THR A 98 -8.01 18.35 15.22
CA THR A 98 -6.71 17.67 15.13
C THR A 98 -6.25 17.61 13.68
N ARG A 99 -4.99 18.01 13.45
CA ARG A 99 -4.32 17.77 12.17
C ARG A 99 -3.75 16.36 12.17
N ILE A 100 -4.09 15.62 11.15
CA ILE A 100 -3.68 14.22 10.99
C ILE A 100 -3.01 14.01 9.65
N VAL A 101 -2.11 13.06 9.60
CA VAL A 101 -1.50 12.56 8.36
C VAL A 101 -2.15 11.25 8.02
N ILE A 102 -2.82 11.22 6.88
CA ILE A 102 -3.57 10.06 6.38
C ILE A 102 -3.12 9.68 4.98
N ALA A 103 -3.23 8.40 4.66
CA ALA A 103 -3.06 7.86 3.32
C ALA A 103 -4.44 7.69 2.66
N VAL A 104 -4.68 8.41 1.59
CA VAL A 104 -5.94 8.40 0.84
C VAL A 104 -5.75 7.62 -0.46
N PRO A 105 -6.59 6.62 -0.74
CA PRO A 105 -6.48 5.83 -1.95
C PRO A 105 -6.81 6.66 -3.20
N VAL A 106 -6.13 6.32 -4.30
CA VAL A 106 -6.36 6.90 -5.63
C VAL A 106 -7.02 5.85 -6.51
N GLU A 107 -8.14 6.22 -7.11
CA GLU A 107 -8.84 5.43 -8.11
C GLU A 107 -8.68 6.07 -9.50
N PHE A 108 -8.36 5.25 -10.48
CA PHE A 108 -8.26 5.66 -11.87
C PHE A 108 -9.52 5.24 -12.61
N THR A 109 -10.24 6.23 -13.14
CA THR A 109 -11.46 6.03 -13.94
C THR A 109 -11.19 6.25 -15.42
N ASP A 110 -12.19 5.96 -16.25
CA ASP A 110 -12.17 6.22 -17.70
C ASP A 110 -11.02 5.53 -18.44
N GLN A 111 -10.63 4.34 -17.98
CA GLN A 111 -9.58 3.55 -18.61
C GLN A 111 -9.91 3.23 -20.07
N GLU A 112 -11.19 2.99 -20.36
CA GLU A 112 -11.68 2.73 -21.72
C GLU A 112 -11.62 3.96 -22.64
N LEU A 113 -11.56 5.17 -22.10
CA LEU A 113 -11.50 6.41 -22.86
C LEU A 113 -10.06 6.87 -23.15
N SER A 114 -9.08 6.21 -22.54
CA SER A 114 -7.66 6.48 -22.79
C SER A 114 -7.23 5.91 -24.15
N PRO A 115 -6.74 6.71 -25.10
CA PRO A 115 -6.20 6.23 -26.37
C PRO A 115 -4.94 5.36 -26.15
N GLY A 116 -4.12 5.66 -25.15
CA GLY A 116 -2.93 4.89 -24.84
C GLY A 116 -3.25 3.46 -24.39
N LEU A 117 -4.28 3.26 -23.56
CA LEU A 117 -4.71 1.92 -23.13
C LEU A 117 -5.39 1.16 -24.28
N LYS A 118 -6.15 1.83 -25.15
CA LYS A 118 -6.74 1.22 -26.37
C LYS A 118 -5.69 0.71 -27.34
N GLN A 119 -4.54 1.34 -27.42
CA GLN A 119 -3.41 0.92 -28.27
C GLN A 119 -2.59 -0.22 -27.64
N GLY A 120 -3.06 -0.80 -26.52
CA GLY A 120 -2.38 -1.88 -25.83
C GLY A 120 -1.38 -1.42 -24.77
N GLY A 121 -1.38 -0.14 -24.40
CA GLY A 121 -0.59 0.37 -23.28
C GLY A 121 -1.03 -0.24 -21.94
N ILE A 122 -0.11 -0.27 -20.99
CA ILE A 122 -0.33 -0.78 -19.64
C ILE A 122 -0.28 0.38 -18.66
N LEU A 123 -1.31 0.51 -17.80
CA LEU A 123 -1.30 1.47 -16.70
C LEU A 123 -0.38 0.95 -15.60
N ASN A 124 0.78 1.56 -15.43
CA ASN A 124 1.70 1.29 -14.34
C ASN A 124 1.40 2.24 -13.18
N VAL A 125 0.78 1.73 -12.12
CA VAL A 125 0.47 2.50 -10.92
C VAL A 125 1.67 2.49 -9.99
N VAL A 126 2.36 3.63 -9.88
CA VAL A 126 3.52 3.83 -9.00
C VAL A 126 3.10 4.04 -7.55
N ARG A 127 2.02 4.80 -7.34
CA ARG A 127 1.47 5.06 -6.02
C ARG A 127 -0.04 4.87 -6.03
N ARG A 128 -0.51 4.03 -5.14
CA ARG A 128 -1.94 3.75 -4.96
C ARG A 128 -2.59 4.64 -3.89
N GLU A 129 -1.79 5.29 -3.08
CA GLU A 129 -2.21 6.13 -1.97
C GLU A 129 -1.40 7.42 -1.95
N ILE A 130 -2.04 8.51 -1.54
CA ILE A 130 -1.42 9.82 -1.36
C ILE A 130 -1.47 10.17 0.12
N GLU A 131 -0.30 10.42 0.72
CA GLU A 131 -0.22 10.91 2.08
C GLU A 131 -0.49 12.40 2.15
N LEU A 132 -1.52 12.76 2.91
CA LEU A 132 -1.97 14.13 3.10
C LEU A 132 -2.03 14.51 4.57
N THR A 133 -1.70 15.74 4.85
CA THR A 133 -2.00 16.39 6.14
C THR A 133 -3.29 17.17 6.01
N CYS A 134 -4.32 16.79 6.75
CA CYS A 134 -5.61 17.47 6.75
C CYS A 134 -6.19 17.59 8.16
N LEU A 135 -7.28 18.36 8.28
CA LEU A 135 -8.10 18.37 9.48
C LEU A 135 -9.07 17.18 9.47
N ALA A 136 -9.34 16.61 10.65
CA ALA A 136 -10.22 15.46 10.80
C ALA A 136 -11.64 15.65 10.22
N ASN A 137 -12.13 16.88 10.15
CA ASN A 137 -13.43 17.16 9.55
C ASN A 137 -13.42 17.11 8.02
N ASN A 138 -12.26 17.19 7.39
CA ASN A 138 -12.12 17.34 5.94
C ASN A 138 -11.28 16.20 5.33
N ILE A 139 -11.64 14.97 5.65
CA ILE A 139 -10.97 13.78 5.14
C ILE A 139 -11.67 13.33 3.86
N PRO A 140 -10.98 13.28 2.71
CA PRO A 140 -11.54 12.70 1.49
C PRO A 140 -11.54 11.17 1.59
N GLU A 141 -12.60 10.54 1.10
CA GLU A 141 -12.70 9.07 1.10
C GLU A 141 -11.76 8.47 0.05
N LYS A 142 -11.66 9.08 -1.13
CA LYS A 142 -10.80 8.67 -2.25
C LYS A 142 -10.55 9.84 -3.20
N PHE A 143 -9.48 9.76 -3.95
CA PHE A 143 -9.24 10.63 -5.10
C PHE A 143 -9.56 9.89 -6.39
N VAL A 144 -10.32 10.52 -7.26
CA VAL A 144 -10.66 9.97 -8.56
C VAL A 144 -9.90 10.75 -9.63
N ILE A 145 -9.14 10.05 -10.44
CA ILE A 145 -8.36 10.63 -11.54
C ILE A 145 -8.86 10.02 -12.85
N SER A 146 -9.34 10.88 -13.76
CA SER A 146 -9.73 10.45 -15.10
C SER A 146 -8.49 10.23 -15.98
N LEU A 147 -8.51 9.14 -16.74
CA LEU A 147 -7.48 8.78 -17.74
C LEU A 147 -7.87 9.20 -19.16
N GLU A 148 -8.95 9.98 -19.31
CA GLU A 148 -9.42 10.45 -20.60
C GLU A 148 -8.32 11.22 -21.36
N GLY A 149 -8.11 10.87 -22.62
CA GLY A 149 -7.13 11.53 -23.47
C GLY A 149 -5.66 11.25 -23.17
N LYS A 150 -5.34 10.32 -22.26
CA LYS A 150 -3.97 9.95 -21.95
C LYS A 150 -3.39 8.99 -22.98
N GLU A 151 -2.20 9.32 -23.49
CA GLU A 151 -1.47 8.54 -24.48
C GLU A 151 -0.39 7.66 -23.84
N ILE A 152 0.23 6.80 -24.65
CA ILE A 152 1.38 6.00 -24.23
C ILE A 152 2.58 6.93 -23.99
N GLY A 153 3.15 6.84 -22.78
CA GLY A 153 4.25 7.70 -22.33
C GLY A 153 3.81 8.85 -21.42
N ASP A 154 2.49 9.05 -21.24
CA ASP A 154 1.99 10.10 -20.36
C ASP A 154 2.16 9.74 -18.87
N ASP A 155 2.61 10.74 -18.12
CA ASP A 155 2.73 10.68 -16.66
C ASP A 155 1.51 11.34 -16.01
N ILE A 156 0.96 10.65 -15.02
CA ILE A 156 -0.10 11.19 -14.16
C ILE A 156 0.55 11.59 -12.84
N ARG A 157 0.53 12.89 -12.55
CA ARG A 157 1.19 13.49 -11.40
C ARG A 157 0.18 14.02 -10.38
N LEU A 158 0.67 14.39 -9.20
CA LEU A 158 -0.16 14.96 -8.13
C LEU A 158 -0.92 16.22 -8.58
N SER A 159 -0.37 17.00 -9.49
CA SER A 159 -1.02 18.19 -10.08
C SER A 159 -2.35 17.90 -10.78
N ALA A 160 -2.58 16.64 -11.20
CA ALA A 160 -3.85 16.20 -11.78
C ALA A 160 -4.95 15.97 -10.73
N VAL A 161 -4.59 15.98 -9.43
CA VAL A 161 -5.54 15.75 -8.33
C VAL A 161 -6.07 17.07 -7.81
N THR A 162 -7.39 17.22 -7.77
CA THR A 162 -8.02 18.38 -7.14
C THR A 162 -7.97 18.25 -5.63
N LEU A 163 -7.07 18.99 -5.00
CA LEU A 163 -6.98 19.04 -3.53
C LEU A 163 -7.98 20.09 -2.99
N THR A 164 -8.77 19.70 -2.00
CA THR A 164 -9.69 20.63 -1.31
C THR A 164 -8.89 21.56 -0.38
N GLU A 165 -9.45 22.73 -0.12
CA GLU A 165 -8.83 23.72 0.78
C GLU A 165 -8.52 23.13 2.17
N GLY A 166 -7.29 23.39 2.64
CA GLY A 166 -6.81 22.89 3.93
C GLY A 166 -6.09 21.55 3.89
N MET A 167 -6.02 20.88 2.73
CA MET A 167 -5.23 19.66 2.54
C MET A 167 -3.84 20.03 2.00
N LYS A 168 -2.82 19.42 2.57
CA LYS A 168 -1.44 19.59 2.12
C LYS A 168 -0.79 18.22 1.94
N PRO A 169 -0.16 17.95 0.80
CA PRO A 169 0.60 16.70 0.65
C PRO A 169 1.75 16.70 1.65
N THR A 170 2.05 15.55 2.23
CA THR A 170 3.17 15.37 3.16
C THR A 170 4.49 15.66 2.47
N ILE A 171 4.62 15.26 1.19
CA ILE A 171 5.76 15.58 0.35
C ILE A 171 5.50 16.92 -0.31
N GLN A 172 6.08 17.98 0.24
CA GLN A 172 5.99 19.33 -0.31
C GLN A 172 7.15 19.61 -1.27
N GLY A 173 6.88 20.43 -2.29
CA GLY A 173 7.90 20.90 -3.23
C GLY A 173 8.30 19.95 -4.35
N ARG A 174 7.67 18.78 -4.46
CA ARG A 174 7.84 17.87 -5.58
C ARG A 174 6.50 17.39 -6.10
N ASP A 175 6.29 17.54 -7.40
CA ASP A 175 5.15 16.95 -8.11
C ASP A 175 5.50 15.50 -8.45
N PHE A 176 5.12 14.59 -7.57
CA PHE A 176 5.45 13.19 -7.73
C PHE A 176 4.44 12.47 -8.64
N MET A 177 4.96 11.46 -9.31
CA MET A 177 4.21 10.62 -10.22
C MET A 177 3.31 9.64 -9.44
N LEU A 178 2.07 9.51 -9.89
CA LEU A 178 1.07 8.57 -9.35
C LEU A 178 0.96 7.32 -10.24
N ALA A 179 0.88 7.53 -11.54
CA ALA A 179 0.81 6.46 -12.53
C ALA A 179 1.43 6.89 -13.86
N THR A 180 1.78 5.94 -14.70
CA THR A 180 2.23 6.14 -16.09
C THR A 180 1.55 5.16 -17.01
N VAL A 181 1.30 5.59 -18.26
CA VAL A 181 0.84 4.69 -19.32
C VAL A 181 2.06 4.25 -20.13
N GLN A 182 2.45 2.99 -20.01
CA GLN A 182 3.64 2.45 -20.70
C GLN A 182 3.25 1.58 -21.88
N ALA A 183 4.10 1.56 -22.91
CA ALA A 183 3.97 0.59 -23.99
C ALA A 183 4.17 -0.83 -23.46
N PRO A 184 3.44 -1.84 -23.98
CA PRO A 184 3.70 -3.22 -23.62
C PRO A 184 5.12 -3.59 -24.01
N LYS A 185 5.86 -4.17 -23.06
CA LYS A 185 7.19 -4.71 -23.33
C LYS A 185 7.00 -6.00 -24.12
N VAL A 186 7.08 -5.91 -25.45
CA VAL A 186 7.17 -7.11 -26.28
C VAL A 186 8.56 -7.67 -26.01
N GLU A 187 8.66 -8.73 -25.22
CA GLU A 187 9.85 -9.58 -25.23
C GLU A 187 9.94 -10.14 -26.64
N LYS A 188 10.88 -9.61 -27.42
CA LYS A 188 11.33 -10.30 -28.62
C LYS A 188 11.94 -11.61 -28.10
N GLU A 189 11.24 -12.73 -28.29
CA GLU A 189 11.90 -14.02 -28.31
C GLU A 189 13.11 -13.89 -29.22
N PRO A 190 14.30 -14.29 -28.79
CA PRO A 190 15.45 -14.31 -29.67
C PRO A 190 15.09 -15.28 -30.81
N GLU A 191 14.93 -14.74 -32.02
CA GLU A 191 14.93 -15.55 -33.24
C GLU A 191 16.17 -16.45 -33.19
N PRO A 192 16.03 -17.77 -33.45
CA PRO A 192 17.19 -18.61 -33.57
C PRO A 192 17.99 -18.13 -34.78
N GLU A 193 19.14 -17.48 -34.55
CA GLU A 193 20.15 -17.26 -35.54
C GLU A 193 20.54 -18.61 -36.12
N GLU A 194 20.23 -18.84 -37.40
CA GLU A 194 20.78 -19.87 -38.22
C GLU A 194 22.30 -19.72 -38.22
N THR A 195 22.97 -20.62 -37.51
CA THR A 195 24.41 -20.80 -37.60
C THR A 195 24.71 -21.62 -38.83
N GLU A 196 24.97 -20.96 -39.94
CA GLU A 196 25.74 -21.56 -41.04
C GLU A 196 27.24 -21.43 -40.73
N GLU A 197 27.85 -22.60 -40.58
CA GLU A 197 29.17 -23.01 -41.09
C GLU A 197 30.39 -22.10 -40.84
N SER A 198 31.20 -22.48 -39.89
CA SER A 198 32.66 -22.63 -40.14
C SER A 198 33.27 -23.63 -39.17
N THR A 199 33.37 -24.85 -39.62
CA THR A 199 34.28 -25.90 -39.15
C THR A 199 35.73 -25.47 -39.37
N GLU A 200 36.57 -25.94 -38.46
CA GLU A 200 38.04 -26.07 -38.52
C GLU A 200 38.89 -25.00 -37.80
N GLU A 201 39.74 -25.57 -36.98
CA GLU A 201 40.88 -25.05 -36.21
C GLU A 201 40.62 -24.65 -34.76
N THR A 202 40.71 -25.64 -33.89
CA THR A 202 41.63 -25.67 -32.75
C THR A 202 41.33 -26.85 -31.80
N ALA A 203 41.66 -28.03 -32.30
CA ALA A 203 41.91 -29.20 -31.50
C ALA A 203 43.42 -29.31 -31.26
N GLU A 204 43.99 -28.46 -30.38
CA GLU A 204 45.38 -28.60 -29.95
C GLU A 204 45.74 -27.58 -28.83
N LYS A 205 45.05 -27.65 -27.68
CA LYS A 205 45.54 -26.99 -26.43
C LYS A 205 44.71 -27.35 -25.18
N ALA A 206 44.39 -28.62 -25.04
CA ALA A 206 43.67 -29.06 -23.83
C ALA A 206 44.30 -30.34 -23.17
N GLU A 207 45.57 -30.60 -23.41
CA GLU A 207 46.27 -31.74 -22.77
C GLU A 207 47.46 -31.35 -21.86
N ASP A 208 47.70 -30.09 -21.58
CA ASP A 208 48.89 -29.71 -20.78
C ASP A 208 48.56 -28.93 -19.48
N LYS A 209 47.42 -29.22 -18.86
CA LYS A 209 47.07 -28.67 -17.55
C LYS A 209 46.41 -29.63 -16.58
N LYS A 210 46.72 -30.92 -16.67
CA LYS A 210 46.19 -31.94 -15.75
C LYS A 210 47.27 -32.76 -15.03
N GLU A 211 48.51 -32.30 -15.07
CA GLU A 211 49.63 -33.06 -14.46
C GLU A 211 50.38 -32.29 -13.36
N GLU A 212 49.91 -31.15 -12.89
CA GLU A 212 50.60 -30.35 -11.84
C GLU A 212 49.83 -30.17 -10.53
N GLU A 213 48.72 -30.88 -10.31
CA GLU A 213 47.98 -30.78 -9.05
C GLU A 213 47.84 -32.13 -8.34
N LYS A 214 48.87 -33.00 -8.46
CA LYS A 214 48.96 -34.26 -7.72
C LYS A 214 50.29 -34.50 -7.00
N ALA A 215 51.00 -33.45 -6.65
CA ALA A 215 52.17 -33.53 -5.80
C ALA A 215 52.29 -32.34 -4.86
N ALA A 216 51.39 -32.27 -3.89
CA ALA A 216 51.61 -31.60 -2.60
C ALA A 216 50.40 -31.88 -1.73
N GLU A 217 50.48 -33.01 -1.01
CA GLU A 217 49.92 -33.28 0.30
C GLU A 217 48.45 -32.92 0.59
#